data_4e6a0277b48e2fe280f1fdeea1bb7496
#
_entry.id   4e6a0277b48e2fe280f1fdeea1bb7496
#
_cell.length_a   1.000
_cell.length_b   1.000
_cell.length_c   1.000
_cell.angle_alpha   90.00
_cell.angle_beta   90.00
_cell.angle_gamma   90.00
#
_symmetry.space_group_name_H-M   'P 1'
#
loop_
_entity.id
_entity.type
_entity.pdbx_description
1 polymer ?
#
loop_
_entity_poly.entity_id
_entity_poly.type
_entity_poly.pdbx_seq_one_letter_code
_entity_poly.pdbx_strand_id
1 'polypeptide(L)'
;HLHEGIHDVVHVHHEGATWGHFFANIGFVLGDDFLITDRGKRHFTAAGQTFKFVVDGLDVPSIYNNVIESEERVLISFGSETLDEILETQFAEISSTANSFNQFHQDAGGCAASEPAPETTDERLRRAFWF
;
A
#
# COMPACT_ATOMS: atom_id res chain seq x y z
N HIS A 1 3.15 -7.79 -5.47
CA HIS A 1 3.38 -6.77 -6.51
C HIS A 1 2.07 -6.17 -7.00
N LEU A 2 2.16 -5.05 -7.72
CA LEU A 2 1.02 -4.36 -8.32
C LEU A 2 0.95 -4.73 -9.80
N HIS A 3 -0.26 -4.94 -10.34
CA HIS A 3 -0.47 -5.27 -11.74
C HIS A 3 -0.69 -4.01 -12.61
N GLU A 4 -0.44 -4.15 -13.92
CA GLU A 4 -0.66 -3.09 -14.90
C GLU A 4 -2.11 -2.56 -14.89
N GLY A 5 -2.25 -1.25 -14.78
CA GLY A 5 -3.54 -0.56 -14.81
C GLY A 5 -4.34 -0.61 -13.51
N ILE A 6 -3.82 -1.32 -12.48
CA ILE A 6 -4.43 -1.42 -11.16
C ILE A 6 -3.37 -1.05 -10.15
N HIS A 7 -3.46 0.17 -9.62
CA HIS A 7 -2.42 0.76 -8.79
C HIS A 7 -2.71 0.64 -7.29
N ASP A 8 -3.90 0.20 -6.93
CA ASP A 8 -4.44 0.16 -5.57
C ASP A 8 -4.74 -1.26 -5.07
N VAL A 9 -4.44 -2.30 -5.85
CA VAL A 9 -4.62 -3.70 -5.45
C VAL A 9 -3.28 -4.42 -5.37
N VAL A 10 -2.94 -4.90 -4.19
CA VAL A 10 -1.74 -5.70 -3.93
C VAL A 10 -2.05 -7.17 -4.19
N HIS A 11 -1.27 -7.81 -5.05
CA HIS A 11 -1.38 -9.23 -5.33
C HIS A 11 -0.31 -10.01 -4.56
N VAL A 12 -0.76 -10.93 -3.70
CA VAL A 12 0.10 -11.74 -2.84
C VAL A 12 0.08 -13.19 -3.31
N HIS A 13 1.26 -13.75 -3.57
CA HIS A 13 1.43 -15.15 -4.02
C HIS A 13 1.90 -16.07 -2.89
N HIS A 14 2.21 -15.54 -1.72
CA HIS A 14 2.81 -16.29 -0.62
C HIS A 14 1.97 -16.15 0.63
N GLU A 15 1.52 -17.26 1.19
CA GLU A 15 0.87 -17.25 2.51
C GLU A 15 1.80 -16.67 3.57
N GLY A 16 1.26 -15.85 4.48
CA GLY A 16 2.03 -15.23 5.56
C GLY A 16 2.91 -14.06 5.13
N ALA A 17 2.77 -13.53 3.90
CA ALA A 17 3.41 -12.28 3.53
C ALA A 17 2.88 -11.12 4.37
N THR A 18 3.78 -10.32 4.95
CA THR A 18 3.41 -9.14 5.73
C THR A 18 3.52 -7.87 4.91
N TRP A 19 2.89 -6.80 5.38
CA TRP A 19 3.06 -5.47 4.78
C TRP A 19 4.52 -5.03 4.78
N GLY A 20 5.30 -5.35 5.82
CA GLY A 20 6.75 -5.10 5.83
C GLY A 20 7.48 -5.82 4.70
N HIS A 21 7.14 -7.08 4.41
CA HIS A 21 7.69 -7.82 3.26
C HIS A 21 7.31 -7.18 1.93
N PHE A 22 6.04 -6.77 1.79
CA PHE A 22 5.59 -6.09 0.58
C PHE A 22 6.39 -4.80 0.33
N PHE A 23 6.50 -3.92 1.33
CA PHE A 23 7.24 -2.67 1.20
C PHE A 23 8.72 -2.90 0.90
N ALA A 24 9.36 -3.87 1.58
CA ALA A 24 10.75 -4.23 1.30
C ALA A 24 10.96 -4.71 -0.15
N ASN A 25 10.02 -5.49 -0.69
CA ASN A 25 10.08 -5.99 -2.06
C ASN A 25 9.98 -4.91 -3.13
N ILE A 26 9.33 -3.78 -2.83
CA ILE A 26 9.25 -2.62 -3.73
C ILE A 26 10.31 -1.56 -3.41
N GLY A 27 11.29 -1.89 -2.53
CA GLY A 27 12.42 -1.03 -2.22
C GLY A 27 12.15 0.05 -1.16
N PHE A 28 11.03 -0.07 -0.43
CA PHE A 28 10.67 0.86 0.66
C PHE A 28 11.09 0.28 2.01
N VAL A 29 11.34 1.17 2.97
CA VAL A 29 11.52 0.79 4.37
C VAL A 29 10.38 1.41 5.18
N LEU A 30 9.50 0.57 5.68
CA LEU A 30 8.36 0.96 6.50
C LEU A 30 8.69 0.75 7.98
N GLY A 31 8.40 1.74 8.81
CA GLY A 31 8.38 1.65 10.27
C GLY A 31 7.06 2.15 10.83
N ASP A 32 6.96 2.24 12.14
CA ASP A 32 5.73 2.70 12.81
C ASP A 32 5.59 4.24 12.74
N ASP A 33 6.70 4.95 12.59
CA ASP A 33 6.79 6.42 12.61
C ASP A 33 7.61 6.98 11.46
N PHE A 34 7.98 6.14 10.49
CA PHE A 34 8.71 6.57 9.31
C PHE A 34 8.43 5.71 8.07
N LEU A 35 8.67 6.31 6.91
CA LEU A 35 8.74 5.64 5.62
C LEU A 35 9.92 6.19 4.83
N ILE A 36 10.71 5.29 4.26
CA ILE A 36 11.77 5.64 3.30
C ILE A 36 11.41 5.03 1.96
N THR A 37 11.32 5.86 0.92
CA THR A 37 10.99 5.39 -0.42
C THR A 37 12.19 4.72 -1.11
N ASP A 38 11.95 4.02 -2.21
CA ASP A 38 12.96 3.42 -3.08
C ASP A 38 14.00 4.43 -3.59
N ARG A 39 13.62 5.71 -3.67
CA ARG A 39 14.51 6.83 -4.04
C ARG A 39 15.21 7.50 -2.86
N GLY A 40 15.06 6.95 -1.66
CA GLY A 40 15.67 7.48 -0.45
C GLY A 40 14.97 8.70 0.14
N LYS A 41 13.77 9.08 -0.35
CA LYS A 41 12.97 10.13 0.28
C LYS A 41 12.48 9.63 1.64
N ARG A 42 12.64 10.45 2.66
CA ARG A 42 12.37 10.10 4.05
C ARG A 42 11.19 10.89 4.56
N HIS A 43 10.24 10.19 5.15
CA HIS A 43 9.12 10.75 5.87
C HIS A 43 9.18 10.27 7.32
N PHE A 44 9.21 11.21 8.27
CA PHE A 44 9.26 10.90 9.69
C PHE A 44 8.15 11.64 10.42
N THR A 45 7.58 11.02 11.43
CA THR A 45 6.71 11.70 12.36
C THR A 45 7.46 12.85 13.03
N ALA A 46 7.09 14.09 12.74
CA ALA A 46 7.68 15.30 13.29
C ALA A 46 6.80 16.53 13.01
N ALA A 47 6.90 17.55 13.83
CA ALA A 47 6.30 18.87 13.60
C ALA A 47 4.78 18.84 13.26
N GLY A 48 4.03 17.98 13.95
CA GLY A 48 2.58 17.87 13.76
C GLY A 48 2.15 16.98 12.58
N GLN A 49 3.10 16.40 11.85
CA GLN A 49 2.83 15.36 10.85
C GLN A 49 3.07 13.98 11.45
N THR A 50 2.11 13.10 11.33
CA THR A 50 2.17 11.75 11.88
C THR A 50 1.77 10.73 10.84
N PHE A 51 2.28 9.50 10.99
CA PHE A 51 1.73 8.35 10.27
C PHE A 51 0.45 7.89 10.94
N LYS A 52 -0.52 7.50 10.13
CA LYS A 52 -1.73 6.81 10.53
C LYS A 52 -1.90 5.59 9.66
N PHE A 53 -2.14 4.46 10.29
CA PHE A 53 -2.35 3.19 9.62
C PHE A 53 -3.80 2.78 9.86
N VAL A 54 -4.56 2.63 8.80
CA VAL A 54 -5.96 2.22 8.88
C VAL A 54 -6.13 0.89 8.15
N VAL A 55 -6.64 -0.10 8.86
CA VAL A 55 -6.94 -1.44 8.32
C VAL A 55 -8.43 -1.67 8.46
N ASP A 56 -9.11 -1.84 7.34
CA ASP A 56 -10.59 -2.02 7.28
C ASP A 56 -11.38 -0.97 8.07
N GLY A 57 -10.89 0.28 8.03
CA GLY A 57 -11.50 1.41 8.74
C GLY A 57 -11.11 1.54 10.21
N LEU A 58 -10.24 0.68 10.73
CA LEU A 58 -9.75 0.72 12.11
C LEU A 58 -8.34 1.30 12.18
N ASP A 59 -8.13 2.28 13.07
CA ASP A 59 -6.80 2.82 13.36
C ASP A 59 -5.96 1.79 14.11
N VAL A 60 -4.78 1.49 13.59
CA VAL A 60 -3.82 0.55 14.18
C VAL A 60 -2.45 1.21 14.34
N PRO A 61 -1.68 0.85 15.37
CA PRO A 61 -0.40 1.52 15.66
C PRO A 61 0.70 1.19 14.64
N SER A 62 0.59 0.06 13.96
CA SER A 62 1.57 -0.45 13.00
C SER A 62 0.94 -1.50 12.11
N ILE A 63 1.46 -1.61 10.87
CA ILE A 63 1.09 -2.70 9.94
C ILE A 63 2.30 -3.54 9.53
N TYR A 64 3.51 -3.18 9.94
CA TYR A 64 4.74 -3.80 9.45
C TYR A 64 4.73 -5.34 9.56
N ASN A 65 4.30 -5.86 10.71
CA ASN A 65 4.23 -7.30 10.97
C ASN A 65 2.86 -7.92 10.65
N ASN A 66 1.89 -7.13 10.21
CA ASN A 66 0.58 -7.67 9.89
C ASN A 66 0.65 -8.48 8.59
N VAL A 67 0.12 -9.69 8.63
CA VAL A 67 -0.06 -10.51 7.44
C VAL A 67 -1.11 -9.86 6.56
N ILE A 68 -0.83 -9.82 5.26
CA ILE A 68 -1.77 -9.28 4.28
C ILE A 68 -2.91 -10.29 4.10
N GLU A 69 -4.11 -9.90 4.48
CA GLU A 69 -5.30 -10.72 4.35
C GLU A 69 -6.02 -10.48 3.02
N SER A 70 -6.84 -11.46 2.61
CA SER A 70 -7.63 -11.34 1.38
C SER A 70 -8.68 -10.24 1.53
N GLU A 71 -8.78 -9.38 0.53
CA GLU A 71 -9.75 -8.27 0.45
C GLU A 71 -9.57 -7.18 1.52
N GLU A 72 -8.49 -7.24 2.31
CA GLU A 72 -8.14 -6.24 3.30
C GLU A 72 -7.90 -4.88 2.64
N ARG A 73 -8.47 -3.83 3.22
CA ARG A 73 -8.28 -2.44 2.77
C ARG A 73 -7.36 -1.72 3.75
N VAL A 74 -6.21 -1.27 3.25
CA VAL A 74 -5.19 -0.60 4.06
C VAL A 74 -4.91 0.79 3.55
N LEU A 75 -4.93 1.76 4.46
CA LEU A 75 -4.48 3.12 4.23
C LEU A 75 -3.24 3.40 5.08
N ILE A 76 -2.21 3.96 4.45
CA ILE A 76 -1.10 4.61 5.13
C ILE A 76 -1.19 6.10 4.81
N SER A 77 -1.50 6.90 5.81
CA SER A 77 -1.59 8.35 5.68
C SER A 77 -0.47 9.02 6.47
N PHE A 78 0.16 10.01 5.88
CA PHE A 78 1.17 10.85 6.52
C PHE A 78 0.79 12.32 6.38
N GLY A 79 0.46 12.95 7.49
CA GLY A 79 0.04 14.34 7.51
C GLY A 79 -0.44 14.79 8.89
N SER A 80 -1.07 15.94 8.91
CA SER A 80 -1.64 16.57 10.12
C SER A 80 -3.15 16.31 10.28
N GLU A 81 -3.78 15.68 9.29
CA GLU A 81 -5.20 15.39 9.28
C GLU A 81 -5.58 14.46 10.44
N THR A 82 -6.77 14.64 10.96
CA THR A 82 -7.34 13.76 12.00
C THR A 82 -7.75 12.42 11.42
N LEU A 83 -7.96 11.42 12.29
CA LEU A 83 -8.44 10.11 11.86
C LEU A 83 -9.79 10.21 11.11
N ASP A 84 -10.73 11.00 11.62
CA ASP A 84 -12.04 11.16 11.00
C ASP A 84 -11.92 11.76 9.58
N GLU A 85 -11.08 12.79 9.43
CA GLU A 85 -10.83 13.40 8.12
C GLU A 85 -10.24 12.41 7.12
N ILE A 86 -9.25 11.59 7.52
CA ILE A 86 -8.65 10.61 6.60
C ILE A 86 -9.61 9.46 6.29
N LEU A 87 -10.48 9.07 7.20
CA LEU A 87 -11.51 8.05 6.93
C LEU A 87 -12.51 8.54 5.88
N GLU A 88 -12.93 9.80 5.97
CA GLU A 88 -13.91 10.37 5.05
C GLU A 88 -13.33 10.73 3.69
N THR A 89 -12.07 11.17 3.62
CA THR A 89 -11.48 11.73 2.40
C THR A 89 -10.50 10.80 1.69
N GLN A 90 -9.75 10.01 2.43
CA GLN A 90 -8.69 9.14 1.89
C GLN A 90 -9.12 7.66 1.87
N PHE A 91 -9.55 7.13 3.02
CA PHE A 91 -9.95 5.72 3.10
C PHE A 91 -11.17 5.40 2.23
N ALA A 92 -12.09 6.34 2.09
CA ALA A 92 -13.26 6.21 1.23
C ALA A 92 -12.91 6.02 -0.25
N GLU A 93 -11.76 6.54 -0.69
CA GLU A 93 -11.28 6.42 -2.08
C GLU A 93 -10.55 5.09 -2.37
N ILE A 94 -10.21 4.30 -1.33
CA ILE A 94 -9.58 3.01 -1.53
C ILE A 94 -10.57 2.05 -2.21
N SER A 95 -10.12 1.46 -3.30
CA SER A 95 -10.92 0.50 -4.08
C SER A 95 -11.39 -0.68 -3.22
N SER A 96 -12.61 -1.11 -3.44
CA SER A 96 -13.18 -2.36 -2.90
C SER A 96 -13.20 -3.49 -3.94
N THR A 97 -12.45 -3.35 -5.03
CA THR A 97 -12.49 -4.28 -6.17
C THR A 97 -11.54 -5.47 -6.04
N ALA A 98 -10.79 -5.60 -4.94
CA ALA A 98 -9.83 -6.68 -4.72
C ALA A 98 -10.44 -8.07 -4.95
N ASN A 99 -11.69 -8.29 -4.55
CA ASN A 99 -12.42 -9.54 -4.77
C ASN A 99 -12.51 -9.94 -6.25
N SER A 100 -12.62 -9.00 -7.17
CA SER A 100 -12.70 -9.30 -8.61
C SER A 100 -11.40 -9.91 -9.15
N PHE A 101 -10.28 -9.76 -8.43
CA PHE A 101 -8.96 -10.28 -8.78
C PHE A 101 -8.65 -11.63 -8.10
N ASN A 102 -9.46 -12.08 -7.17
CA ASN A 102 -9.35 -13.41 -6.54
C ASN A 102 -9.78 -14.55 -7.47
N GLN A 103 -10.37 -14.26 -8.61
CA GLN A 103 -10.69 -15.28 -9.61
C GLN A 103 -9.40 -15.67 -10.34
N PHE A 104 -9.13 -16.97 -10.40
CA PHE A 104 -8.02 -17.53 -11.16
C PHE A 104 -8.07 -17.02 -12.61
N HIS A 105 -7.33 -15.98 -12.90
CA HIS A 105 -6.89 -15.72 -14.26
C HIS A 105 -5.68 -16.62 -14.47
N GLN A 106 -5.82 -17.60 -15.36
CA GLN A 106 -4.63 -18.22 -15.96
C GLN A 106 -3.95 -17.08 -16.73
N ASP A 107 -2.97 -16.46 -16.11
CA ASP A 107 -2.04 -15.58 -16.80
C ASP A 107 -1.34 -16.42 -17.87
N ALA A 108 -1.69 -16.21 -19.12
CA ALA A 108 -1.08 -16.85 -20.29
C ALA A 108 0.38 -16.41 -20.53
N GLY A 109 0.97 -15.69 -19.58
CA GLY A 109 2.37 -15.32 -19.52
C GLY A 109 2.73 -15.10 -18.07
N GLY A 110 3.62 -15.91 -17.53
CA GLY A 110 4.11 -15.78 -16.17
C GLY A 110 4.52 -14.35 -15.84
N CYS A 111 4.70 -14.02 -14.56
CA CYS A 111 5.05 -12.69 -13.99
C CYS A 111 6.29 -12.00 -14.60
N ALA A 112 6.65 -12.29 -15.83
CA ALA A 112 7.87 -11.87 -16.53
C ALA A 112 7.62 -11.26 -17.92
N ALA A 113 6.42 -10.82 -18.28
CA ALA A 113 6.17 -10.32 -19.62
C ALA A 113 5.74 -8.85 -19.64
N SER A 114 6.62 -8.07 -20.27
CA SER A 114 6.48 -6.73 -20.86
C SER A 114 6.36 -5.54 -19.91
N GLU A 115 7.46 -4.76 -19.90
CA GLU A 115 7.52 -3.40 -19.40
C GLU A 115 6.66 -2.46 -20.26
N PRO A 116 5.69 -1.73 -19.69
CA PRO A 116 5.28 -0.45 -20.23
C PRO A 116 6.17 0.66 -19.67
N ALA A 117 6.20 1.79 -20.37
CA ALA A 117 7.00 2.95 -20.04
C ALA A 117 6.89 3.38 -18.57
N PRO A 118 7.97 3.86 -17.95
CA PRO A 118 8.15 3.85 -16.51
C PRO A 118 7.30 4.92 -15.82
N GLU A 119 6.13 4.53 -15.33
CA GLU A 119 5.61 5.19 -14.13
C GLU A 119 6.54 4.79 -12.99
N THR A 120 7.03 5.78 -12.28
CA THR A 120 7.93 5.54 -11.16
C THR A 120 7.15 4.85 -10.03
N THR A 121 7.80 3.96 -9.29
CA THR A 121 7.22 3.27 -8.12
C THR A 121 6.59 4.27 -7.13
N ASP A 122 7.16 5.47 -7.03
CA ASP A 122 6.68 6.58 -6.20
C ASP A 122 5.31 7.12 -6.68
N GLU A 123 5.09 7.22 -8.00
CA GLU A 123 3.79 7.65 -8.55
C GLU A 123 2.71 6.58 -8.36
N ARG A 124 3.07 5.31 -8.49
CA ARG A 124 2.16 4.17 -8.27
C ARG A 124 1.70 4.10 -6.81
N LEU A 125 2.62 4.31 -5.88
CA LEU A 125 2.32 4.27 -4.45
C LEU A 125 1.58 5.49 -3.95
N ARG A 126 1.79 6.68 -4.55
CA ARG A 126 1.00 7.87 -4.21
C ARG A 126 -0.48 7.73 -4.57
N ARG A 127 -0.82 6.86 -5.52
CA ARG A 127 -2.22 6.55 -5.86
C ARG A 127 -2.81 5.47 -4.97
N ALA A 128 -1.98 4.51 -4.53
CA ALA A 128 -2.39 3.42 -3.66
C ALA A 128 -2.37 3.79 -2.17
N PHE A 129 -1.48 4.71 -1.80
CA PHE A 129 -1.30 5.16 -0.43
C PHE A 129 -1.12 6.68 -0.42
N TRP A 130 -1.84 7.36 0.43
CA TRP A 130 -1.78 8.81 0.56
C TRP A 130 -0.54 9.25 1.38
N PHE A 131 0.47 9.71 0.70
CA PHE A 131 1.65 10.27 1.34
C PHE A 131 1.82 11.75 1.02
#